data_0357919a6aabdcfad50076369b492882
#
_entry.id   0357919a6aabdcfad50076369b492882
#
_cell.length_a   1.000
_cell.length_b   1.000
_cell.length_c   1.000
_cell.angle_alpha   90.00
_cell.angle_beta   90.00
_cell.angle_gamma   90.00
#
_symmetry.space_group_name_H-M   'P 1'
#
loop_
_entity.id
_entity.type
_entity.pdbx_description
1 polymer ?
#
loop_
_entity_poly.entity_id
_entity_poly.type
_entity_poly.pdbx_seq_one_letter_code
_entity_poly.pdbx_strand_id
1 'polypeptide(L)'
;GDPDSKNAKKGQMLGQGGPDYTIAAEFKQELIHRKGALAAARMADQVNPRKESSGSQFYIAQGKVYTKDELNNLAARMGKQFNQTQIEAYTTVGGVPFLDYEYTVFGQVIEGLEVIDKIAAVQKDHYDRPTEDIKMTIKVVEQ
;
A
#
# COMPACT_ATOMS: atom_id res chain seq x y z
N GLY A 1 -3.27 9.69 -6.42
CA GLY A 1 -3.31 8.65 -7.46
C GLY A 1 -2.64 9.09 -8.75
N ASP A 2 -2.71 8.25 -9.75
CA ASP A 2 -2.26 8.58 -11.11
C ASP A 2 -3.25 9.57 -11.75
N PRO A 3 -2.83 10.77 -12.14
CA PRO A 3 -3.72 11.77 -12.75
C PRO A 3 -4.33 11.30 -14.07
N ASP A 4 -3.65 10.42 -14.79
CA ASP A 4 -4.13 9.87 -16.07
C ASP A 4 -5.33 8.94 -15.90
N SER A 5 -5.56 8.43 -14.68
CA SER A 5 -6.68 7.51 -14.39
C SER A 5 -8.04 8.14 -14.64
N LYS A 6 -8.16 9.46 -14.50
CA LYS A 6 -9.44 10.19 -14.62
C LYS A 6 -10.12 10.04 -15.99
N ASN A 7 -9.32 9.96 -17.05
CA ASN A 7 -9.81 9.88 -18.43
C ASN A 7 -9.22 8.66 -19.16
N ALA A 8 -8.76 7.65 -18.42
CA ALA A 8 -8.10 6.50 -18.99
C ALA A 8 -9.05 5.64 -19.82
N LYS A 9 -8.61 5.23 -20.99
CA LYS A 9 -9.34 4.28 -21.83
C LYS A 9 -9.26 2.86 -21.26
N LYS A 10 -10.21 2.02 -21.59
CA LYS A 10 -10.19 0.59 -21.23
C LYS A 10 -8.89 -0.06 -21.73
N GLY A 11 -8.17 -0.78 -20.85
CA GLY A 11 -6.90 -1.41 -21.18
C GLY A 11 -5.69 -0.47 -21.22
N GLN A 12 -5.84 0.82 -20.97
CA GLN A 12 -4.71 1.74 -20.87
C GLN A 12 -3.90 1.42 -19.61
N MET A 13 -2.56 1.29 -19.76
CA MET A 13 -1.65 1.14 -18.62
C MET A 13 -1.67 2.42 -17.78
N LEU A 14 -1.75 2.27 -16.48
CA LEU A 14 -1.70 3.34 -15.47
C LEU A 14 -0.52 3.11 -14.53
N GLY A 15 -0.26 4.10 -13.66
CA GLY A 15 0.78 4.02 -12.64
C GLY A 15 2.06 4.77 -13.01
N GLN A 16 2.12 5.41 -14.18
CA GLN A 16 3.27 6.21 -14.62
C GLN A 16 3.06 7.73 -14.48
N GLY A 17 1.81 8.17 -14.37
CA GLY A 17 1.48 9.59 -14.23
C GLY A 17 1.75 10.11 -12.83
N GLY A 18 2.13 11.40 -12.73
CA GLY A 18 2.39 12.07 -11.45
C GLY A 18 2.98 13.46 -11.63
N PRO A 19 3.16 14.21 -10.54
CA PRO A 19 3.91 15.46 -10.56
C PRO A 19 5.41 15.19 -10.74
N ASP A 20 6.14 16.18 -11.23
CA ASP A 20 7.58 16.10 -11.49
C ASP A 20 8.44 16.25 -10.20
N TYR A 21 7.96 15.70 -9.07
CA TYR A 21 8.71 15.67 -7.82
C TYR A 21 8.48 14.38 -7.04
N THR A 22 9.44 14.07 -6.19
CA THR A 22 9.38 13.01 -5.20
C THR A 22 9.47 13.57 -3.79
N ILE A 23 9.08 12.78 -2.81
CA ILE A 23 9.16 13.12 -1.38
C ILE A 23 10.14 12.16 -0.73
N ALA A 24 11.04 12.66 0.11
CA ALA A 24 12.00 11.82 0.83
C ALA A 24 11.29 10.69 1.59
N ALA A 25 11.91 9.52 1.64
CA ALA A 25 11.37 8.40 2.40
C ALA A 25 11.39 8.69 3.91
N GLU A 26 10.29 8.35 4.60
CA GLU A 26 10.11 8.55 6.04
C GLU A 26 9.70 7.23 6.69
N PHE A 27 10.69 6.34 6.91
CA PHE A 27 10.45 5.05 7.55
C PHE A 27 10.49 5.19 9.07
N LYS A 28 9.36 4.87 9.72
CA LYS A 28 9.23 4.90 11.19
C LYS A 28 8.87 3.51 11.70
N GLN A 29 9.46 3.11 12.81
CA GLN A 29 9.32 1.75 13.35
C GLN A 29 7.88 1.43 13.77
N GLU A 30 7.14 2.43 14.20
CA GLU A 30 5.75 2.32 14.62
C GLU A 30 4.74 2.35 13.47
N LEU A 31 5.15 2.81 12.28
CA LEU A 31 4.29 2.93 11.11
C LEU A 31 4.50 1.73 10.17
N ILE A 32 3.69 0.70 10.37
CA ILE A 32 3.78 -0.59 9.69
C ILE A 32 2.61 -0.77 8.69
N HIS A 33 2.79 -1.67 7.74
CA HIS A 33 1.79 -1.98 6.70
C HIS A 33 0.68 -2.94 7.19
N ARG A 34 0.11 -2.66 8.36
CA ARG A 34 -1.09 -3.39 8.80
C ARG A 34 -2.26 -3.10 7.86
N LYS A 35 -3.27 -3.97 7.84
CA LYS A 35 -4.47 -3.76 7.01
C LYS A 35 -5.06 -2.37 7.24
N GLY A 36 -5.32 -1.64 6.15
CA GLY A 36 -5.79 -0.26 6.18
C GLY A 36 -4.68 0.79 6.27
N ALA A 37 -3.41 0.42 6.35
CA ALA A 37 -2.33 1.40 6.28
C ALA A 37 -2.36 2.13 4.93
N LEU A 38 -2.27 3.47 4.96
CA LEU A 38 -2.16 4.35 3.80
C LEU A 38 -0.68 4.63 3.57
N ALA A 39 -0.15 4.21 2.43
CA ALA A 39 1.27 4.30 2.12
C ALA A 39 1.51 4.91 0.73
N ALA A 40 2.61 5.63 0.60
CA ALA A 40 3.01 6.23 -0.67
C ALA A 40 3.57 5.16 -1.62
N ALA A 41 3.16 5.20 -2.88
CA ALA A 41 3.81 4.43 -3.93
C ALA A 41 5.19 5.02 -4.25
N ARG A 42 6.05 4.26 -4.91
CA ARG A 42 7.36 4.72 -5.39
C ARG A 42 7.83 3.91 -6.59
N MET A 43 8.81 4.45 -7.29
CA MET A 43 9.52 3.73 -8.34
C MET A 43 10.41 2.62 -7.75
N ALA A 44 10.73 1.62 -8.57
CA ALA A 44 11.59 0.50 -8.19
C ALA A 44 13.02 0.96 -7.82
N ASP A 45 13.70 0.19 -6.97
CA ASP A 45 15.03 0.51 -6.41
C ASP A 45 16.09 0.79 -7.48
N GLN A 46 16.00 0.16 -8.66
CA GLN A 46 16.96 0.33 -9.76
C GLN A 46 17.00 1.77 -10.28
N VAL A 47 15.86 2.47 -10.24
CA VAL A 47 15.73 3.88 -10.71
C VAL A 47 15.53 4.85 -9.55
N ASN A 48 15.29 4.34 -8.36
CA ASN A 48 15.02 5.12 -7.13
C ASN A 48 15.73 4.49 -5.91
N PRO A 49 17.06 4.48 -5.86
CA PRO A 49 17.81 3.84 -4.78
C PRO A 49 17.59 4.51 -3.42
N ARG A 50 17.14 5.76 -3.39
CA ARG A 50 16.79 6.48 -2.16
C ARG A 50 15.39 6.17 -1.65
N LYS A 51 14.63 5.31 -2.36
CA LYS A 51 13.26 4.93 -2.02
C LYS A 51 12.30 6.10 -1.80
N GLU A 52 12.53 7.20 -2.53
CA GLU A 52 11.68 8.39 -2.45
C GLU A 52 10.25 8.09 -2.88
N SER A 53 9.31 8.64 -2.14
CA SER A 53 7.88 8.48 -2.41
C SER A 53 7.44 9.26 -3.64
N SER A 54 6.49 8.72 -4.39
CA SER A 54 5.77 9.44 -5.43
C SER A 54 5.00 10.64 -4.85
N GLY A 55 4.98 11.76 -5.56
CA GLY A 55 4.31 12.98 -5.12
C GLY A 55 2.78 12.91 -5.11
N SER A 56 2.17 11.90 -5.76
CA SER A 56 0.70 11.82 -5.86
C SER A 56 0.11 10.42 -5.75
N GLN A 57 0.91 9.37 -5.94
CA GLN A 57 0.41 8.02 -5.93
C GLN A 57 0.55 7.36 -4.55
N PHE A 58 -0.50 6.71 -4.11
CA PHE A 58 -0.56 6.00 -2.83
C PHE A 58 -1.40 4.74 -2.98
N TYR A 59 -1.31 3.88 -1.98
CA TYR A 59 -2.13 2.67 -1.87
C TYR A 59 -2.63 2.48 -0.43
N ILE A 60 -3.65 1.65 -0.29
CA ILE A 60 -4.16 1.21 1.01
C ILE A 60 -3.84 -0.29 1.14
N ALA A 61 -3.13 -0.66 2.20
CA ALA A 61 -2.73 -2.04 2.43
C ALA A 61 -3.94 -2.92 2.75
N GLN A 62 -4.13 -4.01 2.01
CA GLN A 62 -5.08 -5.07 2.32
C GLN A 62 -4.34 -6.21 3.05
N GLY A 63 -3.54 -6.97 2.32
CA GLY A 63 -2.79 -8.10 2.84
C GLY A 63 -3.66 -9.25 3.34
N LYS A 64 -3.07 -10.10 4.19
CA LYS A 64 -3.72 -11.23 4.84
C LYS A 64 -3.38 -11.30 6.33
N VAL A 65 -4.11 -12.09 7.08
CA VAL A 65 -3.73 -12.50 8.44
C VAL A 65 -2.69 -13.62 8.32
N TYR A 66 -1.63 -13.53 9.09
CA TYR A 66 -0.52 -14.48 9.12
C TYR A 66 -0.56 -15.34 10.38
N THR A 67 -0.11 -16.59 10.28
CA THR A 67 0.29 -17.34 11.47
C THR A 67 1.68 -16.89 11.95
N LYS A 68 2.02 -17.18 13.20
CA LYS A 68 3.38 -16.90 13.72
C LYS A 68 4.46 -17.60 12.90
N ASP A 69 4.21 -18.84 12.46
CA ASP A 69 5.17 -19.61 11.67
C ASP A 69 5.37 -18.99 10.27
N GLU A 70 4.31 -18.50 9.64
CA GLU A 70 4.42 -17.78 8.37
C GLU A 70 5.24 -16.50 8.52
N LEU A 71 5.05 -15.73 9.62
CA LEU A 71 5.85 -14.53 9.90
C LEU A 71 7.32 -14.88 10.17
N ASN A 72 7.59 -15.93 10.94
CA ASN A 72 8.96 -16.38 11.20
C ASN A 72 9.66 -16.80 9.90
N ASN A 73 8.98 -17.54 9.04
CA ASN A 73 9.50 -17.93 7.74
C ASN A 73 9.73 -16.72 6.81
N LEU A 74 8.85 -15.73 6.85
CA LEU A 74 9.00 -14.50 6.10
C LEU A 74 10.20 -13.70 6.62
N ALA A 75 10.31 -13.52 7.93
CA ALA A 75 11.43 -12.84 8.58
C ALA A 75 12.78 -13.45 8.19
N ALA A 76 12.88 -14.78 8.24
CA ALA A 76 14.10 -15.51 7.85
C ALA A 76 14.47 -15.25 6.38
N ARG A 77 13.49 -15.28 5.46
CA ARG A 77 13.73 -15.00 4.03
C ARG A 77 14.15 -13.56 3.76
N MET A 78 13.66 -12.60 4.56
CA MET A 78 13.98 -11.18 4.43
C MET A 78 15.26 -10.77 5.16
N GLY A 79 15.83 -11.66 5.99
CA GLY A 79 16.93 -11.31 6.90
C GLY A 79 16.55 -10.24 7.93
N LYS A 80 15.27 -10.16 8.30
CA LYS A 80 14.68 -9.18 9.22
C LYS A 80 14.09 -9.90 10.45
N GLN A 81 13.77 -9.14 11.49
CA GLN A 81 13.01 -9.62 12.64
C GLN A 81 11.79 -8.72 12.84
N PHE A 82 10.65 -9.33 13.12
CA PHE A 82 9.46 -8.58 13.50
C PHE A 82 9.42 -8.37 15.01
N ASN A 83 9.13 -7.15 15.43
CA ASN A 83 8.90 -6.85 16.83
C ASN A 83 7.50 -7.32 17.29
N GLN A 84 7.23 -7.26 18.59
CA GLN A 84 5.98 -7.75 19.17
C GLN A 84 4.75 -7.04 18.59
N THR A 85 4.83 -5.73 18.36
CA THR A 85 3.73 -4.94 17.76
C THR A 85 3.42 -5.40 16.34
N GLN A 86 4.44 -5.67 15.53
CA GLN A 86 4.27 -6.21 14.18
C GLN A 86 3.65 -7.62 14.21
N ILE A 87 4.17 -8.50 15.08
CA ILE A 87 3.62 -9.87 15.24
C ILE A 87 2.15 -9.81 15.61
N GLU A 88 1.78 -8.99 16.58
CA GLU A 88 0.38 -8.83 17.01
C GLU A 88 -0.49 -8.31 15.86
N ALA A 89 -0.08 -7.22 15.21
CA ALA A 89 -0.83 -6.65 14.10
C ALA A 89 -1.06 -7.64 12.97
N TYR A 90 0.00 -8.32 12.52
CA TYR A 90 -0.08 -9.23 11.37
C TYR A 90 -0.76 -10.57 11.67
N THR A 91 -0.80 -10.99 12.95
CA THR A 91 -1.53 -12.21 13.35
C THR A 91 -2.99 -11.98 13.73
N THR A 92 -3.43 -10.71 13.86
CA THR A 92 -4.81 -10.37 14.22
C THR A 92 -5.54 -9.65 13.08
N VAL A 93 -5.09 -8.46 12.72
CA VAL A 93 -5.71 -7.63 11.68
C VAL A 93 -5.19 -8.00 10.29
N GLY A 94 -3.95 -8.46 10.22
CA GLY A 94 -3.26 -8.76 8.97
C GLY A 94 -2.59 -7.55 8.35
N GLY A 95 -2.09 -7.72 7.12
CA GLY A 95 -1.42 -6.67 6.37
C GLY A 95 -0.36 -7.21 5.42
N VAL A 96 0.67 -6.38 5.16
CA VAL A 96 1.70 -6.64 4.15
C VAL A 96 3.10 -6.44 4.74
N PRO A 97 3.55 -7.33 5.65
CA PRO A 97 4.77 -7.15 6.45
C PRO A 97 6.06 -6.99 5.63
N PHE A 98 6.12 -7.50 4.41
CA PHE A 98 7.30 -7.38 3.55
C PHE A 98 7.48 -5.97 2.97
N LEU A 99 6.51 -5.07 3.12
CA LEU A 99 6.62 -3.67 2.71
C LEU A 99 7.11 -2.75 3.84
N ASP A 100 7.24 -3.26 5.07
CA ASP A 100 7.72 -2.48 6.21
C ASP A 100 9.16 -1.98 5.95
N TYR A 101 9.35 -0.67 6.11
CA TYR A 101 10.62 0.04 5.84
C TYR A 101 11.05 0.05 4.36
N GLU A 102 10.12 -0.32 3.48
CA GLU A 102 10.31 -0.24 2.03
C GLU A 102 9.48 0.89 1.40
N TYR A 103 8.38 1.26 2.06
CA TYR A 103 7.47 2.33 1.65
C TYR A 103 7.08 3.19 2.84
N THR A 104 6.87 4.48 2.61
CA THR A 104 6.43 5.41 3.66
C THR A 104 4.94 5.22 3.95
N VAL A 105 4.63 4.83 5.18
CA VAL A 105 3.28 4.81 5.72
C VAL A 105 2.99 6.16 6.36
N PHE A 106 1.90 6.83 5.95
CA PHE A 106 1.56 8.17 6.42
C PHE A 106 0.11 8.31 6.94
N GLY A 107 -0.67 7.23 6.91
CA GLY A 107 -2.03 7.23 7.40
C GLY A 107 -2.58 5.84 7.72
N GLN A 108 -3.78 5.81 8.26
CA GLN A 108 -4.48 4.57 8.62
C GLN A 108 -5.98 4.76 8.40
N VAL A 109 -6.61 3.79 7.76
CA VAL A 109 -8.07 3.69 7.69
C VAL A 109 -8.61 3.38 9.08
N ILE A 110 -9.51 4.22 9.58
CA ILE A 110 -10.12 4.10 10.91
C ILE A 110 -11.50 3.46 10.88
N GLU A 111 -12.22 3.56 9.75
CA GLU A 111 -13.54 2.97 9.56
C GLU A 111 -13.65 2.38 8.14
N GLY A 112 -14.48 1.35 7.95
CA GLY A 112 -14.77 0.78 6.64
C GLY A 112 -13.69 -0.16 6.09
N LEU A 113 -12.95 -0.88 6.93
CA LEU A 113 -11.92 -1.84 6.49
C LEU A 113 -12.47 -2.91 5.53
N GLU A 114 -13.75 -3.26 5.64
CA GLU A 114 -14.42 -4.20 4.74
C GLU A 114 -14.58 -3.66 3.31
N VAL A 115 -14.52 -2.34 3.12
CA VAL A 115 -14.54 -1.71 1.79
C VAL A 115 -13.26 -2.03 1.03
N ILE A 116 -12.13 -2.12 1.71
CA ILE A 116 -10.85 -2.53 1.12
C ILE A 116 -10.98 -3.92 0.49
N ASP A 117 -11.58 -4.87 1.22
CA ASP A 117 -11.79 -6.23 0.73
C ASP A 117 -12.75 -6.27 -0.46
N LYS A 118 -13.82 -5.47 -0.43
CA LYS A 118 -14.76 -5.36 -1.56
C LYS A 118 -14.08 -4.82 -2.82
N ILE A 119 -13.23 -3.79 -2.68
CA ILE A 119 -12.47 -3.23 -3.81
C ILE A 119 -11.47 -4.26 -4.34
N ALA A 120 -10.76 -4.95 -3.46
CA ALA A 120 -9.77 -5.95 -3.87
C ALA A 120 -10.38 -7.20 -4.53
N ALA A 121 -11.65 -7.49 -4.24
CA ALA A 121 -12.37 -8.65 -4.79
C ALA A 121 -13.01 -8.40 -6.15
N VAL A 122 -12.98 -7.17 -6.70
CA VAL A 122 -13.57 -6.90 -8.01
C VAL A 122 -12.81 -7.62 -9.13
N GLN A 123 -13.50 -7.86 -10.24
CA GLN A 123 -12.89 -8.43 -11.42
C GLN A 123 -11.81 -7.50 -11.99
N LYS A 124 -10.63 -8.05 -12.28
CA LYS A 124 -9.44 -7.33 -12.74
C LYS A 124 -8.95 -7.90 -14.06
N ASP A 125 -8.26 -7.08 -14.83
CA ASP A 125 -7.51 -7.52 -16.01
C ASP A 125 -6.12 -8.09 -15.59
N HIS A 126 -5.30 -8.44 -16.58
CA HIS A 126 -3.98 -9.01 -16.38
C HIS A 126 -2.92 -8.01 -15.82
N TYR A 127 -3.27 -6.74 -15.74
CA TYR A 127 -2.47 -5.69 -15.06
C TYR A 127 -3.01 -5.34 -13.67
N ASP A 128 -3.88 -6.16 -13.09
CA ASP A 128 -4.58 -5.92 -11.84
C ASP A 128 -5.48 -4.68 -11.84
N ARG A 129 -5.80 -4.14 -13.00
CA ARG A 129 -6.73 -3.03 -13.12
C ARG A 129 -8.17 -3.55 -13.09
N PRO A 130 -9.07 -2.96 -12.27
CA PRO A 130 -10.49 -3.28 -12.29
C PRO A 130 -11.07 -3.15 -13.71
N THR A 131 -11.87 -4.15 -14.15
CA THR A 131 -12.51 -4.15 -15.46
C THR A 131 -13.62 -3.11 -15.58
N GLU A 132 -14.19 -2.70 -14.44
CA GLU A 132 -15.17 -1.62 -14.30
C GLU A 132 -14.61 -0.53 -13.39
N ASP A 133 -14.95 0.72 -13.66
CA ASP A 133 -14.45 1.86 -12.88
C ASP A 133 -14.96 1.84 -11.44
N ILE A 134 -14.04 1.91 -10.49
CA ILE A 134 -14.35 2.12 -9.07
C ILE A 134 -14.27 3.63 -8.80
N LYS A 135 -15.43 4.27 -8.70
CA LYS A 135 -15.51 5.70 -8.41
C LYS A 135 -15.29 5.98 -6.94
N MET A 136 -14.48 6.96 -6.63
CA MET A 136 -14.27 7.45 -5.27
C MET A 136 -14.31 8.97 -5.21
N THR A 137 -14.62 9.49 -4.04
CA THR A 137 -14.53 10.92 -3.72
C THR A 137 -13.65 11.09 -2.49
N ILE A 138 -12.72 12.01 -2.54
CA ILE A 138 -11.85 12.36 -1.40
C ILE A 138 -12.24 13.76 -0.92
N LYS A 139 -12.51 13.89 0.39
CA LYS A 139 -12.79 15.17 1.04
C LYS A 139 -11.93 15.27 2.30
N VAL A 140 -11.37 16.44 2.54
CA VAL A 140 -10.76 16.77 3.84
C VAL A 140 -11.88 17.01 4.84
N VAL A 141 -11.77 16.38 6.01
CA VAL A 141 -12.71 16.57 7.12
C VAL A 141 -11.97 17.34 8.20
N GLU A 142 -12.45 18.54 8.52
CA GLU A 142 -11.96 19.31 9.65
C GLU A 142 -12.49 18.68 10.95
N GLN A 143 -11.60 18.52 11.94
CA GLN A 143 -11.93 18.03 13.27
C GLN A 143 -12.22 19.20 14.21
#